data_ebf0eeabe46571508574fff3f7deef1f
#
_entry.id   ebf0eeabe46571508574fff3f7deef1f
#
_cell.length_a   1.000
_cell.length_b   1.000
_cell.length_c   1.000
_cell.angle_alpha   90.00
_cell.angle_beta   90.00
_cell.angle_gamma   90.00
#
_symmetry.space_group_name_H-M   'P 1'
#
loop_
_entity.id
_entity.type
_entity.pdbx_description
1 polymer ?
#
loop_
_entity_poly.entity_id
_entity_poly.type
_entity_poly.pdbx_seq_one_letter_code
_entity_poly.pdbx_strand_id
1 'polypeptide(L)'
;YSTSGLSALVAQNYAAAGAKDNLSVEQLKAKKVVDFNKGIESSVVHYGDITMTFLNNWFRADRRDTALTYASAVAVEEKSVIDYNSGNPDGVLDPGEKPRKPRIPLVSIYPTEGTLYSDNPLYVVSGTQAQKDAADKFIKFLQEPTNQKKVLAFGFRPGNPEVPVGNPIVAKNGVDPDQPATTLPVPDPKVLDAILNAWDTQRKGARVLMMLDVSGSMSEPATAGDPGGPTKLDLAKQAASTALDEFKADDEVGLRTFTTDENTGQPVYDDLVEIKELGANAE
;
A
#
# COMPACT_ATOMS: atom_id res chain seq x y z
N TYR A 1 -0.92 6.03 -1.27
CA TYR A 1 -1.59 5.63 -2.52
C TYR A 1 -0.69 4.65 -3.27
N SER A 2 -1.02 3.35 -3.18
CA SER A 2 -0.27 2.27 -3.82
C SER A 2 -0.92 1.87 -5.13
N THR A 3 -0.13 1.75 -6.21
CA THR A 3 -0.60 1.20 -7.49
C THR A 3 -1.11 -0.23 -7.33
N SER A 4 -0.49 -1.04 -6.47
CA SER A 4 -0.95 -2.38 -6.11
C SER A 4 -2.36 -2.36 -5.52
N GLY A 5 -2.64 -1.42 -4.60
CA GLY A 5 -3.96 -1.26 -4.00
C GLY A 5 -5.03 -0.89 -5.03
N LEU A 6 -4.74 0.07 -5.91
CA LEU A 6 -5.65 0.43 -7.01
C LEU A 6 -5.90 -0.75 -7.95
N SER A 7 -4.85 -1.45 -8.36
CA SER A 7 -4.97 -2.63 -9.22
C SER A 7 -5.79 -3.74 -8.55
N ALA A 8 -5.63 -3.95 -7.24
CA ALA A 8 -6.42 -4.90 -6.47
C ALA A 8 -7.89 -4.52 -6.47
N LEU A 9 -8.23 -3.24 -6.20
CA LEU A 9 -9.62 -2.76 -6.24
C LEU A 9 -10.24 -2.92 -7.63
N VAL A 10 -9.51 -2.61 -8.69
CA VAL A 10 -9.99 -2.79 -10.07
C VAL A 10 -10.26 -4.27 -10.35
N ALA A 11 -9.30 -5.16 -10.08
CA ALA A 11 -9.45 -6.59 -10.30
C ALA A 11 -10.60 -7.19 -9.48
N GLN A 12 -10.76 -6.77 -8.22
CA GLN A 12 -11.87 -7.15 -7.34
C GLN A 12 -13.23 -6.79 -7.95
N ASN A 13 -13.36 -5.58 -8.50
CA ASN A 13 -14.60 -5.14 -9.12
C ASN A 13 -14.91 -5.87 -10.44
N TYR A 14 -13.90 -6.18 -11.24
CA TYR A 14 -14.05 -7.05 -12.42
C TYR A 14 -14.58 -8.43 -12.02
N ALA A 15 -13.98 -9.07 -11.01
CA ALA A 15 -14.40 -10.37 -10.51
C ALA A 15 -15.84 -10.32 -9.96
N ALA A 16 -16.16 -9.34 -9.12
CA ALA A 16 -17.49 -9.18 -8.54
C ALA A 16 -18.58 -8.96 -9.60
N ALA A 17 -18.27 -8.18 -10.63
CA ALA A 17 -19.19 -7.93 -11.76
C ALA A 17 -19.32 -9.15 -12.67
N GLY A 18 -18.34 -10.05 -12.71
CA GLY A 18 -18.19 -11.11 -13.71
C GLY A 18 -17.84 -10.54 -15.08
N ALA A 19 -17.18 -9.37 -15.11
CA ALA A 19 -16.75 -8.71 -16.33
C ALA A 19 -15.33 -9.15 -16.70
N LYS A 20 -15.05 -9.24 -18.01
CA LYS A 20 -13.70 -9.49 -18.54
C LYS A 20 -13.17 -8.31 -19.33
N ASP A 21 -14.11 -7.52 -19.86
CA ASP A 21 -13.90 -6.31 -20.63
C ASP A 21 -14.95 -5.28 -20.22
N ASN A 22 -14.69 -3.99 -20.44
CA ASN A 22 -15.66 -2.91 -20.34
C ASN A 22 -16.48 -2.87 -19.05
N LEU A 23 -15.79 -2.87 -17.91
CA LEU A 23 -16.45 -2.62 -16.62
C LEU A 23 -17.16 -1.25 -16.65
N SER A 24 -18.42 -1.19 -16.19
CA SER A 24 -19.25 0.02 -16.21
C SER A 24 -19.64 0.50 -14.81
N VAL A 25 -19.97 1.79 -14.70
CA VAL A 25 -20.44 2.39 -13.43
C VAL A 25 -21.74 1.72 -12.95
N GLU A 26 -22.62 1.31 -13.87
CA GLU A 26 -23.87 0.60 -13.52
C GLU A 26 -23.60 -0.76 -12.89
N GLN A 27 -22.60 -1.49 -13.40
CA GLN A 27 -22.20 -2.77 -12.81
C GLN A 27 -21.66 -2.60 -11.39
N LEU A 28 -20.91 -1.53 -11.11
CA LEU A 28 -20.40 -1.24 -9.77
C LEU A 28 -21.51 -1.04 -8.72
N LYS A 29 -22.67 -0.52 -9.13
CA LYS A 29 -23.83 -0.28 -8.27
C LYS A 29 -24.68 -1.54 -8.02
N ALA A 30 -24.43 -2.62 -8.75
CA ALA A 30 -25.18 -3.86 -8.57
C ALA A 30 -24.98 -4.41 -7.17
N LYS A 31 -26.08 -4.83 -6.51
CA LYS A 31 -26.05 -5.33 -5.13
C LYS A 31 -24.99 -6.42 -4.91
N LYS A 32 -24.86 -7.36 -5.86
CA LYS A 32 -23.85 -8.43 -5.78
C LYS A 32 -22.42 -7.90 -5.71
N VAL A 33 -22.11 -6.79 -6.42
CA VAL A 33 -20.78 -6.17 -6.44
C VAL A 33 -20.54 -5.45 -5.12
N VAL A 34 -21.51 -4.68 -4.66
CA VAL A 34 -21.44 -3.99 -3.36
C VAL A 34 -21.27 -4.98 -2.21
N ASP A 35 -22.07 -6.05 -2.18
CA ASP A 35 -22.01 -7.07 -1.13
C ASP A 35 -20.65 -7.80 -1.14
N PHE A 36 -20.14 -8.13 -2.33
CA PHE A 36 -18.82 -8.75 -2.48
C PHE A 36 -17.71 -7.84 -1.96
N ASN A 37 -17.70 -6.56 -2.37
CA ASN A 37 -16.71 -5.60 -1.93
C ASN A 37 -16.74 -5.40 -0.41
N LYS A 38 -17.92 -5.23 0.18
CA LYS A 38 -18.07 -5.16 1.64
C LYS A 38 -17.59 -6.43 2.34
N GLY A 39 -17.80 -7.60 1.75
CA GLY A 39 -17.30 -8.87 2.26
C GLY A 39 -15.76 -8.91 2.30
N ILE A 40 -15.10 -8.46 1.23
CA ILE A 40 -13.64 -8.35 1.19
C ILE A 40 -13.15 -7.33 2.22
N GLU A 41 -13.72 -6.11 2.22
CA GLU A 41 -13.32 -5.04 3.15
C GLU A 41 -13.48 -5.46 4.62
N SER A 42 -14.55 -6.19 4.96
CA SER A 42 -14.73 -6.70 6.32
C SER A 42 -13.65 -7.67 6.78
N SER A 43 -12.98 -8.34 5.84
CA SER A 43 -11.89 -9.28 6.11
C SER A 43 -10.51 -8.61 6.20
N VAL A 44 -10.39 -7.34 5.82
CA VAL A 44 -9.13 -6.59 5.90
C VAL A 44 -8.73 -6.42 7.36
N VAL A 45 -7.50 -6.82 7.69
CA VAL A 45 -6.93 -6.71 9.05
C VAL A 45 -5.91 -5.58 9.16
N HIS A 46 -5.26 -5.24 8.06
CA HIS A 46 -4.28 -4.15 7.99
C HIS A 46 -4.37 -3.43 6.65
N TYR A 47 -4.31 -2.11 6.69
CA TYR A 47 -4.03 -1.27 5.53
C TYR A 47 -2.58 -0.81 5.58
N GLY A 48 -1.89 -0.85 4.45
CA GLY A 48 -0.56 -0.28 4.30
C GLY A 48 -0.65 0.99 3.45
N ASP A 49 0.16 1.99 3.76
CA ASP A 49 0.32 3.19 2.95
C ASP A 49 0.97 2.87 1.59
N ILE A 50 1.98 2.01 1.61
CA ILE A 50 2.64 1.46 0.43
C ILE A 50 2.94 -0.03 0.62
N THR A 51 3.12 -0.76 -0.49
CA THR A 51 3.43 -2.20 -0.51
C THR A 51 4.62 -2.55 0.38
N MET A 52 5.71 -1.77 0.32
CA MET A 52 6.92 -2.04 1.06
C MET A 52 6.73 -1.94 2.57
N THR A 53 6.01 -0.94 3.07
CA THR A 53 5.71 -0.80 4.51
C THR A 53 4.93 -2.01 5.02
N PHE A 54 3.91 -2.44 4.27
CA PHE A 54 3.13 -3.62 4.64
C PHE A 54 4.00 -4.89 4.69
N LEU A 55 4.78 -5.15 3.64
CA LEU A 55 5.63 -6.33 3.56
C LEU A 55 6.74 -6.35 4.62
N ASN A 56 7.34 -5.20 4.93
CA ASN A 56 8.30 -5.07 6.02
C ASN A 56 7.68 -5.40 7.38
N ASN A 57 6.47 -4.92 7.65
CA ASN A 57 5.76 -5.23 8.87
C ASN A 57 5.42 -6.72 8.96
N TRP A 58 4.95 -7.32 7.86
CA TRP A 58 4.69 -8.76 7.81
C TRP A 58 5.96 -9.59 7.99
N PHE A 59 7.07 -9.16 7.38
CA PHE A 59 8.37 -9.81 7.56
C PHE A 59 8.89 -9.72 9.01
N ARG A 60 8.64 -8.59 9.69
CA ARG A 60 8.92 -8.47 11.14
C ARG A 60 8.05 -9.39 11.97
N ALA A 61 6.79 -9.58 11.60
CA ALA A 61 5.89 -10.55 12.24
C ALA A 61 6.37 -11.99 12.00
N ASP A 62 6.86 -12.34 10.80
CA ASP A 62 7.46 -13.64 10.49
C ASP A 62 8.68 -13.92 11.40
N ARG A 63 9.51 -12.91 11.65
CA ARG A 63 10.66 -13.04 12.55
C ARG A 63 10.28 -13.31 14.01
N ARG A 64 9.05 -12.98 14.41
CA ARG A 64 8.47 -13.18 15.76
C ARG A 64 7.54 -14.40 15.84
N ASP A 65 7.48 -15.25 14.81
CA ASP A 65 6.55 -16.38 14.70
C ASP A 65 5.05 -15.98 14.68
N THR A 66 4.74 -14.75 14.27
CA THR A 66 3.37 -14.22 14.24
C THR A 66 2.89 -13.87 12.82
N ALA A 67 3.56 -14.36 11.77
CA ALA A 67 3.19 -14.04 10.39
C ALA A 67 1.75 -14.40 10.05
N LEU A 68 1.30 -15.59 10.45
CA LEU A 68 -0.05 -16.09 10.13
C LEU A 68 -1.17 -15.37 10.90
N THR A 69 -0.84 -14.72 12.01
CA THR A 69 -1.79 -13.87 12.75
C THR A 69 -1.76 -12.42 12.27
N TYR A 70 -0.70 -12.03 11.57
CA TYR A 70 -0.60 -10.69 10.98
C TYR A 70 -1.47 -10.56 9.74
N ALA A 71 -1.32 -11.46 8.77
CA ALA A 71 -2.16 -11.53 7.58
C ALA A 71 -2.11 -12.94 6.96
N SER A 72 -3.16 -13.32 6.23
CA SER A 72 -3.21 -14.58 5.48
C SER A 72 -3.01 -14.38 3.99
N ALA A 73 -3.30 -13.20 3.47
CA ALA A 73 -3.15 -12.83 2.06
C ALA A 73 -2.87 -11.33 1.93
N VAL A 74 -2.27 -10.93 0.82
CA VAL A 74 -1.99 -9.53 0.47
C VAL A 74 -2.02 -9.40 -1.05
N ALA A 75 -2.53 -8.27 -1.54
CA ALA A 75 -2.47 -7.93 -2.96
C ALA A 75 -1.19 -7.14 -3.25
N VAL A 76 -0.28 -7.74 -4.00
CA VAL A 76 1.03 -7.17 -4.34
C VAL A 76 1.48 -7.62 -5.73
N GLU A 77 2.51 -6.98 -6.27
CA GLU A 77 3.15 -7.40 -7.51
C GLU A 77 4.01 -8.66 -7.33
N GLU A 78 4.23 -9.42 -8.42
CA GLU A 78 5.14 -10.58 -8.43
C GLU A 78 6.54 -10.24 -7.92
N LYS A 79 7.06 -9.09 -8.31
CA LYS A 79 8.35 -8.57 -7.85
C LYS A 79 8.42 -8.54 -6.33
N SER A 80 7.37 -8.07 -5.68
CA SER A 80 7.28 -7.98 -4.22
C SER A 80 7.27 -9.35 -3.53
N VAL A 81 6.65 -10.37 -4.17
CA VAL A 81 6.71 -11.76 -3.70
C VAL A 81 8.14 -12.30 -3.78
N ILE A 82 8.83 -12.07 -4.90
CA ILE A 82 10.21 -12.49 -5.11
C ILE A 82 11.13 -11.84 -4.07
N ASP A 83 11.01 -10.55 -3.85
CA ASP A 83 11.82 -9.80 -2.90
C ASP A 83 11.60 -10.29 -1.46
N TYR A 84 10.35 -10.43 -1.04
CA TYR A 84 10.01 -10.98 0.26
C TYR A 84 10.62 -12.36 0.48
N ASN A 85 10.47 -13.26 -0.49
CA ASN A 85 10.99 -14.63 -0.42
C ASN A 85 12.52 -14.69 -0.49
N SER A 86 13.15 -13.68 -1.10
CA SER A 86 14.61 -13.56 -1.09
C SER A 86 15.17 -13.03 0.24
N GLY A 87 14.30 -12.49 1.10
CA GLY A 87 14.67 -11.87 2.37
C GLY A 87 14.96 -10.38 2.29
N ASN A 88 14.40 -9.72 1.30
CA ASN A 88 14.53 -8.29 1.03
C ASN A 88 13.12 -7.70 0.73
N PRO A 89 12.23 -7.60 1.74
CA PRO A 89 10.81 -7.31 1.56
C PRO A 89 10.49 -5.94 0.97
N ASP A 90 11.40 -4.98 1.03
CA ASP A 90 11.24 -3.64 0.43
C ASP A 90 12.02 -3.47 -0.89
N GLY A 91 12.76 -4.49 -1.31
CA GLY A 91 13.53 -4.46 -2.55
C GLY A 91 14.84 -3.67 -2.47
N VAL A 92 15.20 -3.14 -1.30
CA VAL A 92 16.40 -2.35 -1.05
C VAL A 92 17.19 -2.98 0.10
N LEU A 93 18.48 -3.16 -0.09
CA LEU A 93 19.41 -3.58 0.98
C LEU A 93 20.25 -2.37 1.40
N ASP A 94 20.18 -2.04 2.67
CA ASP A 94 21.06 -1.03 3.26
C ASP A 94 22.53 -1.49 3.31
N PRO A 95 23.49 -0.57 3.32
CA PRO A 95 24.90 -0.93 3.41
C PRO A 95 25.18 -1.81 4.64
N GLY A 96 25.65 -3.03 4.39
CA GLY A 96 25.95 -4.03 5.43
C GLY A 96 24.75 -4.92 5.80
N GLU A 97 23.57 -4.67 5.31
CA GLU A 97 22.43 -5.54 5.46
C GLU A 97 22.60 -6.83 4.65
N LYS A 98 22.14 -7.94 5.23
CA LYS A 98 22.17 -9.25 4.57
C LYS A 98 20.74 -9.78 4.44
N PRO A 99 20.36 -10.28 3.25
CA PRO A 99 19.06 -10.91 3.05
C PRO A 99 18.88 -12.07 4.04
N ARG A 100 17.69 -12.16 4.63
CA ARG A 100 17.29 -13.27 5.49
C ARG A 100 15.96 -13.83 5.00
N LYS A 101 15.97 -15.06 4.52
CA LYS A 101 14.75 -15.71 4.04
C LYS A 101 13.67 -15.72 5.13
N PRO A 102 12.39 -15.48 4.75
CA PRO A 102 11.27 -15.65 5.67
C PRO A 102 11.15 -17.11 6.10
N ARG A 103 10.53 -17.36 7.24
CA ARG A 103 10.16 -18.70 7.69
C ARG A 103 8.99 -19.25 6.90
N ILE A 104 8.05 -18.35 6.58
CA ILE A 104 6.86 -18.66 5.79
C ILE A 104 6.95 -17.86 4.48
N PRO A 105 7.35 -18.49 3.36
CA PRO A 105 7.42 -17.82 2.08
C PRO A 105 6.02 -17.50 1.54
N LEU A 106 5.90 -16.42 0.77
CA LEU A 106 4.71 -16.10 0.02
C LEU A 106 4.61 -16.95 -1.24
N VAL A 107 3.38 -17.23 -1.64
CA VAL A 107 3.06 -17.90 -2.91
C VAL A 107 2.05 -17.04 -3.67
N SER A 108 2.34 -16.72 -4.92
CA SER A 108 1.43 -15.97 -5.78
C SER A 108 0.20 -16.79 -6.14
N ILE A 109 -0.96 -16.19 -5.97
CA ILE A 109 -2.25 -16.71 -6.44
C ILE A 109 -2.71 -15.77 -7.56
N TYR A 110 -2.90 -16.31 -8.75
CA TYR A 110 -3.36 -15.55 -9.90
C TYR A 110 -4.86 -15.75 -10.07
N PRO A 111 -5.67 -14.68 -10.01
CA PRO A 111 -7.11 -14.78 -10.19
C PRO A 111 -7.47 -15.34 -11.56
N THR A 112 -8.43 -16.26 -11.61
CA THR A 112 -8.91 -16.86 -12.88
C THR A 112 -9.63 -15.86 -13.77
N GLU A 113 -10.19 -14.82 -13.17
CA GLU A 113 -10.83 -13.71 -13.86
C GLU A 113 -9.82 -12.83 -14.61
N GLY A 114 -8.60 -12.79 -14.14
CA GLY A 114 -7.49 -12.02 -14.67
C GLY A 114 -6.87 -11.05 -13.69
N THR A 115 -5.78 -10.43 -14.11
CA THR A 115 -5.04 -9.42 -13.33
C THR A 115 -4.62 -8.26 -14.22
N LEU A 116 -4.16 -7.17 -13.61
CA LEU A 116 -3.63 -6.01 -14.33
C LEU A 116 -2.11 -6.08 -14.41
N TYR A 117 -1.57 -5.50 -15.49
CA TYR A 117 -0.14 -5.25 -15.62
C TYR A 117 0.20 -3.82 -15.16
N SER A 118 1.35 -3.68 -14.51
CA SER A 118 2.06 -2.40 -14.38
C SER A 118 3.04 -2.30 -15.55
N ASP A 119 2.65 -1.60 -16.60
CA ASP A 119 3.39 -1.53 -17.86
C ASP A 119 4.62 -0.61 -17.84
N ASN A 120 4.78 0.19 -16.77
CA ASN A 120 5.90 1.10 -16.54
C ASN A 120 6.25 1.94 -17.79
N PRO A 121 5.32 2.75 -18.31
CA PRO A 121 5.48 3.42 -19.58
C PRO A 121 6.52 4.55 -19.52
N LEU A 122 7.24 4.76 -20.62
CA LEU A 122 8.12 5.90 -20.81
C LEU A 122 7.43 6.94 -21.72
N TYR A 123 7.25 8.15 -21.22
CA TYR A 123 6.62 9.24 -21.95
C TYR A 123 7.63 10.33 -22.34
N VAL A 124 7.53 10.84 -23.57
CA VAL A 124 8.24 12.04 -24.01
C VAL A 124 7.30 13.24 -23.81
N VAL A 125 7.52 14.02 -22.75
CA VAL A 125 6.61 15.11 -22.34
C VAL A 125 6.66 16.31 -23.30
N SER A 126 7.85 16.75 -23.67
CA SER A 126 8.05 17.85 -24.62
C SER A 126 9.49 17.83 -25.14
N GLY A 127 9.77 18.61 -26.15
CA GLY A 127 11.14 18.78 -26.65
C GLY A 127 11.23 19.21 -28.11
N THR A 128 12.42 19.66 -28.50
CA THR A 128 12.81 19.86 -29.89
C THR A 128 12.81 18.54 -30.64
N GLN A 129 12.84 18.55 -31.95
CA GLN A 129 12.92 17.32 -32.74
C GLN A 129 14.15 16.49 -32.38
N ALA A 130 15.31 17.14 -32.17
CA ALA A 130 16.52 16.44 -31.73
C ALA A 130 16.37 15.71 -30.38
N GLN A 131 15.64 16.31 -29.45
CA GLN A 131 15.33 15.66 -28.14
C GLN A 131 14.37 14.47 -28.31
N LYS A 132 13.35 14.58 -29.16
CA LYS A 132 12.45 13.48 -29.49
C LYS A 132 13.20 12.31 -30.14
N ASP A 133 14.09 12.63 -31.12
CA ASP A 133 14.91 11.62 -31.77
C ASP A 133 15.87 10.90 -30.78
N ALA A 134 16.37 11.64 -29.79
CA ALA A 134 17.18 11.06 -28.72
C ALA A 134 16.34 10.15 -27.79
N ALA A 135 15.12 10.56 -27.45
CA ALA A 135 14.21 9.75 -26.66
C ALA A 135 13.82 8.46 -27.39
N ASP A 136 13.53 8.52 -28.69
CA ASP A 136 13.25 7.34 -29.51
C ASP A 136 14.41 6.36 -29.55
N LYS A 137 15.64 6.85 -29.61
CA LYS A 137 16.85 6.00 -29.54
C LYS A 137 16.96 5.34 -28.16
N PHE A 138 16.66 6.08 -27.10
CA PHE A 138 16.68 5.55 -25.74
C PHE A 138 15.60 4.48 -25.53
N ILE A 139 14.36 4.71 -26.02
CA ILE A 139 13.29 3.71 -25.99
C ILE A 139 13.72 2.42 -26.71
N LYS A 140 14.29 2.55 -27.92
CA LYS A 140 14.82 1.39 -28.67
C LYS A 140 15.90 0.64 -27.89
N PHE A 141 16.84 1.39 -27.28
CA PHE A 141 17.88 0.81 -26.43
C PHE A 141 17.28 0.04 -25.23
N LEU A 142 16.27 0.59 -24.57
CA LEU A 142 15.59 -0.11 -23.46
C LEU A 142 14.92 -1.40 -23.92
N GLN A 143 14.37 -1.43 -25.14
CA GLN A 143 13.68 -2.60 -25.71
C GLN A 143 14.62 -3.66 -26.28
N GLU A 144 15.92 -3.39 -26.38
CA GLU A 144 16.87 -4.40 -26.83
C GLU A 144 16.83 -5.65 -25.92
N PRO A 145 16.88 -6.89 -26.47
CA PRO A 145 16.83 -8.13 -25.70
C PRO A 145 17.86 -8.18 -24.56
N THR A 146 19.07 -7.65 -24.80
CA THR A 146 20.15 -7.60 -23.80
C THR A 146 19.76 -6.75 -22.57
N ASN A 147 19.06 -5.64 -22.78
CA ASN A 147 18.63 -4.76 -21.72
C ASN A 147 17.38 -5.30 -21.03
N GLN A 148 16.46 -5.90 -21.78
CA GLN A 148 15.28 -6.56 -21.24
C GLN A 148 15.62 -7.78 -20.37
N LYS A 149 16.70 -8.50 -20.67
CA LYS A 149 17.24 -9.54 -19.77
C LYS A 149 17.73 -8.98 -18.44
N LYS A 150 18.23 -7.73 -18.42
CA LYS A 150 18.59 -7.07 -17.15
C LYS A 150 17.32 -6.74 -16.35
N VAL A 151 16.26 -6.26 -17.02
CA VAL A 151 14.95 -6.03 -16.39
C VAL A 151 14.42 -7.31 -15.75
N LEU A 152 14.49 -8.42 -16.47
CA LEU A 152 14.11 -9.73 -15.93
C LEU A 152 14.93 -10.11 -14.69
N ALA A 153 16.24 -9.85 -14.70
CA ALA A 153 17.11 -10.15 -13.55
C ALA A 153 16.70 -9.41 -12.26
N PHE A 154 16.01 -8.28 -12.39
CA PHE A 154 15.41 -7.54 -11.26
C PHE A 154 14.03 -8.04 -10.86
N GLY A 155 13.51 -9.08 -11.46
CA GLY A 155 12.21 -9.68 -11.10
C GLY A 155 11.01 -9.09 -11.83
N PHE A 156 11.23 -8.30 -12.89
CA PHE A 156 10.17 -7.78 -13.75
C PHE A 156 10.04 -8.62 -15.02
N ARG A 157 8.82 -8.79 -15.51
CA ARG A 157 8.59 -9.42 -16.81
C ARG A 157 9.13 -8.52 -17.92
N PRO A 158 9.82 -9.10 -18.93
CA PRO A 158 10.31 -8.31 -20.05
C PRO A 158 9.17 -7.68 -20.83
N GLY A 159 9.32 -6.41 -21.22
CA GLY A 159 8.39 -5.72 -22.14
C GLY A 159 8.62 -6.11 -23.61
N ASN A 160 9.75 -6.72 -23.94
CA ASN A 160 10.02 -7.27 -25.26
C ASN A 160 9.64 -8.74 -25.31
N PRO A 161 8.65 -9.16 -26.17
CA PRO A 161 8.17 -10.52 -26.24
C PRO A 161 9.21 -11.54 -26.77
N GLU A 162 10.30 -11.07 -27.39
CA GLU A 162 11.40 -11.92 -27.82
C GLU A 162 12.25 -12.45 -26.66
N VAL A 163 12.11 -11.84 -25.46
CA VAL A 163 12.83 -12.26 -24.27
C VAL A 163 11.93 -13.17 -23.43
N PRO A 164 12.22 -14.46 -23.34
CA PRO A 164 11.38 -15.36 -22.57
C PRO A 164 11.44 -15.06 -21.08
N VAL A 165 10.32 -15.26 -20.39
CA VAL A 165 10.24 -15.20 -18.94
C VAL A 165 11.07 -16.34 -18.35
N GLY A 166 11.76 -16.09 -17.25
CA GLY A 166 12.62 -17.05 -16.58
C GLY A 166 13.08 -16.56 -15.22
N ASN A 167 14.14 -17.15 -14.68
CA ASN A 167 14.65 -16.74 -13.36
C ASN A 167 14.90 -15.21 -13.29
N PRO A 168 14.45 -14.50 -12.21
CA PRO A 168 13.90 -15.01 -10.96
C PRO A 168 12.38 -15.30 -10.96
N ILE A 169 11.66 -15.11 -12.07
CA ILE A 169 10.22 -15.42 -12.18
C ILE A 169 10.08 -16.94 -12.42
N VAL A 170 10.05 -17.69 -11.33
CA VAL A 170 9.97 -19.16 -11.32
C VAL A 170 9.28 -19.65 -10.05
N ALA A 171 8.69 -20.84 -10.09
CA ALA A 171 7.91 -21.42 -8.99
C ALA A 171 8.68 -21.50 -7.65
N LYS A 172 9.97 -21.77 -7.66
CA LYS A 172 10.81 -21.80 -6.44
C LYS A 172 10.89 -20.47 -5.70
N ASN A 173 10.58 -19.36 -6.37
CA ASN A 173 10.55 -18.01 -5.80
C ASN A 173 9.11 -17.56 -5.45
N GLY A 174 8.13 -18.45 -5.56
CA GLY A 174 6.74 -18.20 -5.22
C GLY A 174 5.88 -17.59 -6.35
N VAL A 175 6.40 -17.56 -7.58
CA VAL A 175 5.73 -16.98 -8.76
C VAL A 175 5.71 -17.97 -9.91
N ASP A 176 4.69 -17.90 -10.77
CA ASP A 176 4.51 -18.80 -11.89
C ASP A 176 4.85 -18.08 -13.21
N PRO A 177 5.87 -18.54 -13.98
CA PRO A 177 6.25 -17.92 -15.23
C PRO A 177 5.15 -17.98 -16.31
N ASP A 178 4.24 -18.97 -16.25
CA ASP A 178 3.17 -19.19 -17.22
C ASP A 178 1.90 -18.40 -16.90
N GLN A 179 1.87 -17.68 -15.77
CA GLN A 179 0.77 -16.81 -15.32
C GLN A 179 1.17 -15.32 -15.45
N PRO A 180 0.19 -14.40 -15.52
CA PRO A 180 -1.25 -14.64 -15.58
C PRO A 180 -1.70 -15.13 -16.96
N ALA A 181 -2.69 -16.02 -17.00
CA ALA A 181 -3.29 -16.49 -18.26
C ALA A 181 -4.23 -15.44 -18.87
N THR A 182 -4.79 -14.57 -18.06
CA THR A 182 -5.73 -13.51 -18.47
C THR A 182 -5.28 -12.16 -17.90
N THR A 183 -5.28 -11.14 -18.76
CA THR A 183 -5.06 -9.74 -18.35
C THR A 183 -6.33 -8.95 -18.47
N LEU A 184 -6.58 -8.09 -17.49
CA LEU A 184 -7.71 -7.18 -17.46
C LEU A 184 -7.32 -5.83 -18.07
N PRO A 185 -8.16 -5.19 -18.87
CA PRO A 185 -7.92 -3.85 -19.33
C PRO A 185 -8.06 -2.83 -18.18
N VAL A 186 -7.33 -1.74 -18.26
CA VAL A 186 -7.56 -0.58 -17.37
C VAL A 186 -8.91 0.02 -17.73
N PRO A 187 -9.84 0.18 -16.78
CA PRO A 187 -11.16 0.70 -17.06
C PRO A 187 -11.12 2.21 -17.43
N ASP A 188 -12.21 2.69 -18.01
CA ASP A 188 -12.40 4.12 -18.31
C ASP A 188 -12.18 4.97 -17.03
N PRO A 189 -11.59 6.18 -17.12
CA PRO A 189 -11.38 7.06 -15.97
C PRO A 189 -12.61 7.29 -15.10
N LYS A 190 -13.81 7.41 -15.69
CA LYS A 190 -15.06 7.55 -14.92
C LYS A 190 -15.39 6.31 -14.09
N VAL A 191 -14.99 5.13 -14.56
CA VAL A 191 -15.17 3.88 -13.81
C VAL A 191 -14.14 3.80 -12.69
N LEU A 192 -12.90 4.23 -12.92
CA LEU A 192 -11.89 4.32 -11.87
C LEU A 192 -12.32 5.26 -10.74
N ASP A 193 -12.81 6.46 -11.08
CA ASP A 193 -13.37 7.40 -10.10
C ASP A 193 -14.52 6.78 -9.31
N ALA A 194 -15.42 6.06 -9.99
CA ALA A 194 -16.53 5.38 -9.34
C ALA A 194 -16.07 4.25 -8.41
N ILE A 195 -15.03 3.50 -8.77
CA ILE A 195 -14.43 2.48 -7.91
C ILE A 195 -13.84 3.11 -6.65
N LEU A 196 -13.07 4.19 -6.78
CA LEU A 196 -12.46 4.90 -5.65
C LEU A 196 -13.53 5.46 -4.70
N ASN A 197 -14.56 6.13 -5.24
CA ASN A 197 -15.66 6.65 -4.45
C ASN A 197 -16.47 5.53 -3.76
N ALA A 198 -16.69 4.40 -4.44
CA ALA A 198 -17.34 3.24 -3.85
C ALA A 198 -16.51 2.64 -2.71
N TRP A 199 -15.20 2.49 -2.92
CA TRP A 199 -14.29 2.01 -1.87
C TRP A 199 -14.30 2.93 -0.66
N ASP A 200 -14.25 4.24 -0.88
CA ASP A 200 -14.29 5.22 0.20
C ASP A 200 -15.53 5.07 1.10
N THR A 201 -16.68 4.73 0.52
CA THR A 201 -17.93 4.50 1.26
C THR A 201 -18.10 3.07 1.80
N GLN A 202 -17.34 2.09 1.30
CA GLN A 202 -17.49 0.67 1.63
C GLN A 202 -16.34 0.14 2.49
N ARG A 203 -15.21 0.86 2.57
CA ARG A 203 -14.08 0.46 3.39
C ARG A 203 -14.46 0.31 4.85
N LYS A 204 -13.78 -0.61 5.52
CA LYS A 204 -13.92 -0.80 6.96
C LYS A 204 -13.55 0.50 7.69
N GLY A 205 -14.37 0.90 8.64
CA GLY A 205 -14.10 2.02 9.54
C GLY A 205 -12.81 1.79 10.33
N ALA A 206 -12.06 2.86 10.56
CA ALA A 206 -10.89 2.83 11.42
C ALA A 206 -11.29 2.86 12.89
N ARG A 207 -10.47 2.22 13.74
CA ARG A 207 -10.56 2.37 15.20
C ARG A 207 -9.21 2.81 15.73
N VAL A 208 -9.11 4.06 16.14
CA VAL A 208 -7.85 4.74 16.45
C VAL A 208 -7.88 5.30 17.85
N LEU A 209 -6.83 5.06 18.63
CA LEU A 209 -6.51 5.78 19.85
C LEU A 209 -5.34 6.73 19.55
N MET A 210 -5.61 8.03 19.56
CA MET A 210 -4.56 9.04 19.49
C MET A 210 -3.93 9.14 20.87
N MET A 211 -2.59 9.01 20.93
CA MET A 211 -1.83 9.16 22.18
C MET A 211 -0.96 10.39 22.10
N LEU A 212 -1.17 11.35 23.00
CA LEU A 212 -0.48 12.62 23.03
C LEU A 212 0.42 12.70 24.26
N ASP A 213 1.71 12.91 24.02
CA ASP A 213 2.67 13.20 25.09
C ASP A 213 2.41 14.60 25.64
N VAL A 214 2.21 14.69 26.97
CA VAL A 214 2.05 15.94 27.71
C VAL A 214 3.11 16.10 28.80
N SER A 215 4.24 15.38 28.68
CA SER A 215 5.37 15.51 29.60
C SER A 215 5.98 16.92 29.60
N GLY A 216 6.74 17.27 30.64
CA GLY A 216 7.31 18.59 30.79
C GLY A 216 8.15 19.07 29.60
N SER A 217 8.86 18.13 28.91
CA SER A 217 9.63 18.47 27.72
C SER A 217 8.79 18.92 26.52
N MET A 218 7.48 18.61 26.50
CA MET A 218 6.56 19.07 25.48
C MET A 218 6.20 20.56 25.61
N SER A 219 6.48 21.17 26.75
CA SER A 219 6.33 22.62 26.96
C SER A 219 7.50 23.44 26.40
N GLU A 220 8.57 22.79 25.96
CA GLU A 220 9.71 23.46 25.34
C GLU A 220 9.36 24.00 23.95
N PRO A 221 9.99 25.11 23.51
CA PRO A 221 9.85 25.61 22.14
C PRO A 221 10.20 24.52 21.12
N ALA A 222 9.40 24.41 20.07
CA ALA A 222 9.61 23.43 19.01
C ALA A 222 10.89 23.71 18.19
N THR A 223 11.27 24.98 18.09
CA THR A 223 12.49 25.42 17.42
C THR A 223 13.51 25.89 18.45
N ALA A 224 14.68 25.29 18.45
CA ALA A 224 15.78 25.71 19.33
C ALA A 224 16.17 27.18 19.05
N GLY A 225 16.19 28.00 20.12
CA GLY A 225 16.56 29.42 20.01
C GLY A 225 15.40 30.38 19.74
N ASP A 226 14.15 29.89 19.66
CA ASP A 226 12.95 30.70 19.57
C ASP A 226 12.02 30.52 20.80
N PRO A 227 12.33 31.18 21.92
CA PRO A 227 11.55 31.00 23.17
C PRO A 227 10.13 31.56 23.08
N GLY A 228 9.79 32.35 22.07
CA GLY A 228 8.45 32.90 21.83
C GLY A 228 7.65 32.12 20.78
N GLY A 229 8.23 31.09 20.17
CA GLY A 229 7.59 30.25 19.19
C GLY A 229 6.63 29.21 19.79
N PRO A 230 5.93 28.45 18.96
CA PRO A 230 5.04 27.38 19.41
C PRO A 230 5.81 26.31 20.16
N THR A 231 5.21 25.75 21.20
CA THR A 231 5.76 24.60 21.92
C THR A 231 5.64 23.31 21.09
N LYS A 232 6.39 22.29 21.47
CA LYS A 232 6.22 20.93 20.88
C LYS A 232 4.80 20.42 21.05
N LEU A 233 4.16 20.72 22.20
CA LEU A 233 2.78 20.35 22.47
C LEU A 233 1.78 21.09 21.56
N ASP A 234 2.03 22.38 21.26
CA ASP A 234 1.17 23.13 20.34
C ASP A 234 1.21 22.54 18.94
N LEU A 235 2.40 22.17 18.44
CA LEU A 235 2.53 21.50 17.15
C LEU A 235 1.90 20.10 17.15
N ALA A 236 2.05 19.35 18.23
CA ALA A 236 1.42 18.02 18.35
C ALA A 236 -0.12 18.12 18.35
N LYS A 237 -0.68 19.10 19.06
CA LYS A 237 -2.13 19.39 19.05
C LYS A 237 -2.61 19.78 17.64
N GLN A 238 -1.86 20.65 16.97
CA GLN A 238 -2.19 21.05 15.59
C GLN A 238 -2.17 19.86 14.64
N ALA A 239 -1.14 19.00 14.73
CA ALA A 239 -1.04 17.80 13.92
C ALA A 239 -2.20 16.83 14.21
N ALA A 240 -2.56 16.63 15.48
CA ALA A 240 -3.68 15.79 15.87
C ALA A 240 -5.02 16.35 15.34
N SER A 241 -5.23 17.66 15.42
CA SER A 241 -6.43 18.32 14.86
C SER A 241 -6.50 18.16 13.35
N THR A 242 -5.38 18.36 12.62
CA THR A 242 -5.33 18.15 11.16
C THR A 242 -5.60 16.69 10.80
N ALA A 243 -5.08 15.74 11.59
CA ALA A 243 -5.32 14.32 11.36
C ALA A 243 -6.80 13.93 11.55
N LEU A 244 -7.56 14.63 12.40
CA LEU A 244 -8.99 14.37 12.57
C LEU A 244 -9.80 14.68 11.31
N ASP A 245 -9.36 15.61 10.47
CA ASP A 245 -10.04 15.97 9.23
C ASP A 245 -9.97 14.83 8.17
N GLU A 246 -9.05 13.86 8.34
CA GLU A 246 -8.91 12.70 7.46
C GLU A 246 -9.82 11.52 7.84
N PHE A 247 -10.44 11.56 9.04
CA PHE A 247 -11.36 10.52 9.49
C PHE A 247 -12.79 10.82 9.06
N LYS A 248 -13.58 9.75 8.97
CA LYS A 248 -15.01 9.83 8.69
C LYS A 248 -15.83 9.79 9.96
N ALA A 249 -17.09 10.18 9.85
CA ALA A 249 -18.01 10.21 10.99
C ALA A 249 -18.22 8.83 11.64
N ASP A 250 -18.10 7.76 10.87
CA ASP A 250 -18.23 6.37 11.29
C ASP A 250 -16.89 5.71 11.71
N ASP A 251 -15.78 6.42 11.58
CA ASP A 251 -14.51 5.98 12.19
C ASP A 251 -14.59 6.18 13.72
N GLU A 252 -14.06 5.21 14.47
CA GLU A 252 -13.98 5.27 15.92
C GLU A 252 -12.65 5.92 16.33
N VAL A 253 -12.69 7.05 17.01
CA VAL A 253 -11.50 7.79 17.44
C VAL A 253 -11.59 8.12 18.92
N GLY A 254 -10.51 7.88 19.65
CA GLY A 254 -10.35 8.30 21.03
C GLY A 254 -9.06 9.09 21.23
N LEU A 255 -8.95 9.81 22.34
CA LEU A 255 -7.78 10.59 22.71
C LEU A 255 -7.33 10.24 24.12
N ARG A 256 -6.05 9.86 24.25
CA ARG A 256 -5.37 9.62 25.52
C ARG A 256 -4.14 10.49 25.60
N THR A 257 -3.93 11.12 26.74
CA THR A 257 -2.65 11.74 27.07
C THR A 257 -1.80 10.80 27.90
N PHE A 258 -0.48 11.01 27.84
CA PHE A 258 0.44 10.35 28.75
C PHE A 258 1.56 11.29 29.20
N THR A 259 2.07 11.02 30.39
CA THR A 259 3.22 11.68 30.98
C THR A 259 3.93 10.69 31.93
N THR A 260 4.99 11.15 32.57
CA THR A 260 5.67 10.41 33.65
C THR A 260 5.39 11.13 34.97
N ASP A 261 4.96 10.39 35.97
CA ASP A 261 4.85 10.90 37.35
C ASP A 261 6.27 11.21 37.87
N GLU A 262 6.53 12.45 38.20
CA GLU A 262 7.85 12.91 38.61
C GLU A 262 8.34 12.29 39.93
N ASN A 263 7.39 11.84 40.80
CA ASN A 263 7.73 11.27 42.10
C ASN A 263 8.03 9.76 42.01
N THR A 264 7.34 9.05 41.11
CA THR A 264 7.43 7.58 41.02
C THR A 264 8.17 7.12 39.79
N GLY A 265 8.37 7.96 38.78
CA GLY A 265 8.95 7.60 37.49
C GLY A 265 8.04 6.68 36.66
N GLN A 266 6.82 6.46 37.08
CA GLN A 266 5.88 5.57 36.38
C GLN A 266 5.07 6.36 35.33
N PRO A 267 4.69 5.72 34.21
CA PRO A 267 3.83 6.34 33.22
C PRO A 267 2.41 6.55 33.79
N VAL A 268 1.87 7.74 33.55
CA VAL A 268 0.49 8.12 33.88
C VAL A 268 -0.26 8.35 32.58
N TYR A 269 -1.48 7.83 32.50
CA TYR A 269 -2.35 7.95 31.33
C TYR A 269 -3.68 8.58 31.76
N ASP A 270 -4.21 9.47 30.90
CA ASP A 270 -5.51 10.06 31.09
C ASP A 270 -6.32 9.96 29.80
N ASP A 271 -7.48 9.31 29.87
CA ASP A 271 -8.41 9.16 28.74
C ASP A 271 -9.28 10.41 28.65
N LEU A 272 -8.92 11.33 27.75
CA LEU A 272 -9.69 12.56 27.53
C LEU A 272 -10.96 12.31 26.73
N VAL A 273 -10.87 11.39 25.75
CA VAL A 273 -11.99 10.99 24.89
C VAL A 273 -11.97 9.48 24.72
N GLU A 274 -13.07 8.82 25.07
CA GLU A 274 -13.25 7.39 24.83
C GLU A 274 -13.29 7.08 23.33
N ILE A 275 -12.85 5.86 22.95
CA ILE A 275 -12.91 5.43 21.54
C ILE A 275 -14.37 5.15 21.18
N LYS A 276 -14.94 5.96 20.32
CA LYS A 276 -16.28 5.82 19.74
C LYS A 276 -16.36 6.55 18.41
N GLU A 277 -17.47 6.39 17.69
CA GLU A 277 -17.68 7.06 16.40
C GLU A 277 -17.38 8.55 16.49
N LEU A 278 -16.60 9.07 15.54
CA LEU A 278 -16.18 10.47 15.51
C LEU A 278 -17.39 11.42 15.47
N GLY A 279 -18.43 11.06 14.70
CA GLY A 279 -19.69 11.81 14.67
C GLY A 279 -20.38 11.92 16.03
N ALA A 280 -20.14 11.01 16.97
CA ALA A 280 -20.63 11.05 18.34
C ALA A 280 -19.71 11.84 19.29
N ASN A 281 -18.48 12.17 18.86
CA ASN A 281 -17.48 12.91 19.61
C ASN A 281 -17.28 14.34 19.08
N ALA A 282 -18.08 14.78 18.10
CA ALA A 282 -17.91 16.06 17.41
C ALA A 282 -18.33 17.30 18.26
N GLU A 283 -18.58 17.10 19.53
CA GLU A 283 -18.72 18.17 20.54
C GLU A 283 -17.43 18.19 21.40
#